data_d576709a761d99dc9582f8df1bb04444
#
_entry.id   d576709a761d99dc9582f8df1bb04444
#
_cell.length_a   1.000
_cell.length_b   1.000
_cell.length_c   1.000
_cell.angle_alpha   90.00
_cell.angle_beta   90.00
_cell.angle_gamma   90.00
#
_symmetry.space_group_name_H-M   'P 1'
#
loop_
_entity.id
_entity.type
_entity.pdbx_description
1 polymer ?
#
loop_
_entity_poly.entity_id
_entity_poly.type
_entity_poly.pdbx_seq_one_letter_code
_entity_poly.pdbx_strand_id
1 'polypeptide(L)'
;NEAGNLKLLGQKFKNVVVVLNTGGIVDTNFFNGKGGYAANDSLNRSKIEGLDSLVLMSQAGMNGGRALVQILNGEVNPSGKLTDTWAVDYNDYPSSATFSWNDAVHKDGETKEESNAANTAATAEEVYNDDIYVGYRFFDSFGKKVAYEFGYGESYTDFDIKVKTVKADAENVSVVAEVKNT
;
A
#
# COMPACT_ATOMS: atom_id res chain seq x y z
N ASN A 1 18.10 -10.44 9.52
CA ASN A 1 16.86 -10.26 8.78
C ASN A 1 16.32 -8.86 9.05
N GLU A 2 15.53 -8.29 8.14
CA GLU A 2 15.07 -6.89 8.20
C GLU A 2 14.27 -6.60 9.47
N ALA A 3 13.33 -7.45 9.82
CA ALA A 3 12.53 -7.28 11.04
C ALA A 3 13.38 -7.25 12.31
N GLY A 4 14.43 -8.07 12.40
CA GLY A 4 15.38 -8.05 13.50
C GLY A 4 16.16 -6.73 13.58
N ASN A 5 16.55 -6.19 12.44
CA ASN A 5 17.23 -4.89 12.37
C ASN A 5 16.30 -3.75 12.80
N LEU A 6 15.06 -3.74 12.33
CA LEU A 6 14.06 -2.74 12.73
C LEU A 6 13.78 -2.78 14.23
N LYS A 7 13.64 -3.98 14.82
CA LYS A 7 13.49 -4.15 16.28
C LYS A 7 14.67 -3.57 17.05
N LEU A 8 15.89 -3.83 16.58
CA LEU A 8 17.09 -3.30 17.22
C LEU A 8 17.16 -1.77 17.11
N LEU A 9 16.84 -1.21 15.95
CA LEU A 9 16.83 0.23 15.73
C LEU A 9 15.79 0.92 16.63
N GLY A 10 14.56 0.41 16.70
CA GLY A 10 13.51 0.94 17.58
C GLY A 10 13.88 0.93 19.07
N GLN A 11 14.74 -0.01 19.49
CA GLN A 11 15.25 -0.05 20.87
C GLN A 11 16.42 0.91 21.14
N LYS A 12 17.18 1.27 20.12
CA LYS A 12 18.43 2.01 20.25
C LYS A 12 18.32 3.50 19.96
N PHE A 13 17.38 3.87 19.11
CA PHE A 13 17.22 5.24 18.66
C PHE A 13 15.87 5.83 19.10
N LYS A 14 15.89 7.11 19.42
CA LYS A 14 14.69 7.84 19.86
C LYS A 14 13.71 8.08 18.71
N ASN A 15 14.21 8.30 17.52
CA ASN A 15 13.39 8.55 16.31
C ASN A 15 13.86 7.61 15.22
N VAL A 16 12.95 6.82 14.68
CA VAL A 16 13.20 5.85 13.62
C VAL A 16 12.21 6.05 12.49
N VAL A 17 12.73 6.45 11.34
CA VAL A 17 11.94 6.58 10.10
C VAL A 17 12.25 5.39 9.19
N VAL A 18 11.24 4.66 8.80
CA VAL A 18 11.36 3.56 7.85
C VAL A 18 11.02 4.07 6.45
N VAL A 19 11.90 3.84 5.49
CA VAL A 19 11.68 4.22 4.10
C VAL A 19 11.46 2.98 3.25
N LEU A 20 10.31 2.88 2.61
CA LEU A 20 9.98 1.85 1.65
C LEU A 20 10.38 2.29 0.24
N ASN A 21 11.39 1.61 -0.30
CA ASN A 21 11.82 1.77 -1.70
C ASN A 21 11.33 0.56 -2.49
N THR A 22 10.03 0.49 -2.73
CA THR A 22 9.35 -0.65 -3.35
C THR A 22 8.52 -0.19 -4.53
N GLY A 23 8.38 -1.05 -5.54
CA GLY A 23 7.58 -0.75 -6.74
C GLY A 23 6.09 -1.06 -6.61
N GLY A 24 5.65 -1.58 -5.47
CA GLY A 24 4.26 -1.97 -5.25
C GLY A 24 3.89 -2.01 -3.77
N ILE A 25 2.69 -2.49 -3.52
CA ILE A 25 2.12 -2.65 -2.17
C ILE A 25 2.95 -3.67 -1.38
N VAL A 26 3.22 -3.36 -0.12
CA VAL A 26 3.88 -4.26 0.83
C VAL A 26 3.06 -4.38 2.11
N ASP A 27 3.26 -5.47 2.82
CA ASP A 27 2.67 -5.64 4.14
C ASP A 27 3.28 -4.64 5.14
N THR A 28 2.43 -3.80 5.72
CA THR A 28 2.82 -2.78 6.70
C THR A 28 2.46 -3.15 8.13
N ASN A 29 2.07 -4.38 8.39
CA ASN A 29 1.68 -4.83 9.72
C ASN A 29 2.79 -4.60 10.77
N PHE A 30 4.04 -4.72 10.35
CA PHE A 30 5.20 -4.42 11.21
C PHE A 30 5.20 -2.99 11.75
N PHE A 31 4.54 -2.06 11.08
CA PHE A 31 4.47 -0.65 11.48
C PHE A 31 3.14 -0.31 12.15
N ASN A 32 2.01 -0.62 11.53
CA ASN A 32 0.70 -0.20 12.01
C ASN A 32 -0.02 -1.22 12.91
N GLY A 33 0.42 -2.48 12.91
CA GLY A 33 -0.18 -3.56 13.70
C GLY A 33 -1.60 -3.94 13.28
N LYS A 34 -2.06 -3.57 12.08
CA LYS A 34 -3.44 -3.79 11.62
C LYS A 34 -3.67 -5.15 10.97
N GLY A 35 -2.62 -5.89 10.64
CA GLY A 35 -2.72 -7.17 9.97
C GLY A 35 -3.16 -8.30 10.90
N GLY A 36 -4.04 -9.13 10.41
CA GLY A 36 -4.54 -10.32 11.09
C GLY A 36 -3.95 -11.59 10.48
N TYR A 37 -2.64 -11.80 10.59
CA TYR A 37 -2.07 -13.07 10.17
C TYR A 37 -2.45 -14.19 11.13
N ALA A 38 -2.79 -15.35 10.57
CA ALA A 38 -3.11 -16.53 11.35
C ALA A 38 -1.97 -16.87 12.33
N ALA A 39 -2.31 -17.48 13.45
CA ALA A 39 -1.41 -17.81 14.56
C ALA A 39 -0.16 -18.65 14.17
N ASN A 40 -0.08 -19.11 12.94
CA ASN A 40 1.02 -19.91 12.38
C ASN A 40 1.98 -19.09 11.48
N ASP A 41 1.92 -17.76 11.53
CA ASP A 41 2.84 -16.96 10.74
C ASP A 41 4.28 -17.08 11.29
N SER A 42 5.06 -17.93 10.65
CA SER A 42 6.49 -18.14 10.97
C SER A 42 7.35 -16.88 10.82
N LEU A 43 6.83 -15.86 10.14
CA LEU A 43 7.54 -14.60 9.90
C LEU A 43 7.38 -13.59 11.04
N ASN A 44 6.52 -13.89 12.03
CA ASN A 44 6.27 -13.04 13.21
C ASN A 44 6.07 -11.56 12.84
N ARG A 45 5.06 -11.30 12.01
CA ARG A 45 4.73 -9.98 11.46
C ARG A 45 4.00 -9.06 12.44
N SER A 46 4.21 -9.23 13.73
CA SER A 46 3.68 -8.33 14.74
C SER A 46 4.27 -6.92 14.62
N LYS A 47 3.51 -5.93 15.06
CA LYS A 47 3.99 -4.56 15.16
C LYS A 47 5.33 -4.49 15.88
N ILE A 48 6.24 -3.71 15.31
CA ILE A 48 7.56 -3.42 15.89
C ILE A 48 7.48 -2.08 16.61
N GLU A 49 7.75 -2.08 17.89
CA GLU A 49 7.73 -0.87 18.70
C GLU A 49 8.96 0.01 18.44
N GLY A 50 8.79 1.33 18.60
CA GLY A 50 9.86 2.32 18.43
C GLY A 50 10.10 2.72 16.98
N LEU A 51 9.16 2.44 16.07
CA LEU A 51 9.16 2.99 14.72
C LEU A 51 8.19 4.17 14.68
N ASP A 52 8.68 5.36 14.33
CA ASP A 52 7.92 6.60 14.46
C ASP A 52 7.24 7.01 13.16
N SER A 53 7.85 6.76 12.01
CA SER A 53 7.33 7.17 10.71
C SER A 53 7.62 6.15 9.63
N LEU A 54 6.71 6.07 8.66
CA LEU A 54 6.83 5.24 7.47
C LEU A 54 6.68 6.11 6.23
N VAL A 55 7.70 6.12 5.38
CA VAL A 55 7.72 6.89 4.13
C VAL A 55 7.73 5.94 2.94
N LEU A 56 6.74 6.02 2.09
CA LEU A 56 6.75 5.34 0.79
C LEU A 56 7.46 6.23 -0.23
N MET A 57 8.70 5.88 -0.57
CA MET A 57 9.49 6.58 -1.58
C MET A 57 9.19 6.06 -2.99
N SER A 58 8.63 4.86 -3.09
CA SER A 58 8.51 4.12 -4.36
C SER A 58 9.86 3.99 -5.08
N GLN A 59 9.86 3.90 -6.39
CA GLN A 59 11.05 3.84 -7.23
C GLN A 59 11.34 5.24 -7.80
N ALA A 60 11.86 6.13 -6.97
CA ALA A 60 11.91 7.56 -7.21
C ALA A 60 12.98 8.04 -8.22
N GLY A 61 13.71 7.12 -8.88
CA GLY A 61 14.71 7.48 -9.89
C GLY A 61 15.97 8.16 -9.32
N MET A 62 16.74 8.82 -10.19
CA MET A 62 18.08 9.36 -9.86
C MET A 62 18.05 10.46 -8.77
N ASN A 63 16.99 11.24 -8.71
CA ASN A 63 16.86 12.34 -7.74
C ASN A 63 16.13 11.95 -6.45
N GLY A 64 15.72 10.68 -6.32
CA GLY A 64 14.91 10.21 -5.19
C GLY A 64 15.55 10.42 -3.83
N GLY A 65 16.84 10.15 -3.71
CA GLY A 65 17.57 10.37 -2.46
C GLY A 65 17.59 11.84 -2.04
N ARG A 66 17.76 12.79 -3.00
CA ARG A 66 17.69 14.22 -2.71
C ARG A 66 16.30 14.64 -2.26
N ALA A 67 15.26 14.20 -2.97
CA ALA A 67 13.87 14.50 -2.63
C ALA A 67 13.50 13.97 -1.23
N LEU A 68 13.93 12.75 -0.91
CA LEU A 68 13.73 12.17 0.41
C LEU A 68 14.38 13.02 1.51
N VAL A 69 15.64 13.44 1.33
CA VAL A 69 16.34 14.28 2.31
C VAL A 69 15.62 15.60 2.51
N GLN A 70 15.14 16.25 1.44
CA GLN A 70 14.39 17.50 1.53
C GLN A 70 13.07 17.37 2.30
N ILE A 71 12.43 16.22 2.21
CA ILE A 71 11.25 15.90 3.04
C ILE A 71 11.67 15.67 4.50
N LEU A 72 12.65 14.80 4.74
CA LEU A 72 13.04 14.44 6.09
C LEU A 72 13.59 15.60 6.93
N ASN A 73 14.22 16.58 6.30
CA ASN A 73 14.73 17.78 6.97
C ASN A 73 13.74 18.96 6.98
N GLY A 74 12.54 18.79 6.41
CA GLY A 74 11.47 19.78 6.44
C GLY A 74 11.58 20.89 5.40
N GLU A 75 12.51 20.80 4.44
CA GLU A 75 12.60 21.78 3.34
C GLU A 75 11.39 21.70 2.41
N VAL A 76 10.83 20.50 2.26
CA VAL A 76 9.66 20.24 1.43
C VAL A 76 8.61 19.50 2.24
N ASN A 77 7.40 20.02 2.24
CA ASN A 77 6.26 19.36 2.85
C ASN A 77 5.79 18.17 1.98
N PRO A 78 5.67 16.95 2.51
CA PRO A 78 5.16 15.82 1.75
C PRO A 78 3.70 16.06 1.35
N SER A 79 3.39 15.85 0.07
CA SER A 79 2.03 15.99 -0.48
C SER A 79 1.58 14.76 -1.28
N GLY A 80 2.44 13.75 -1.37
CA GLY A 80 2.14 12.50 -2.06
C GLY A 80 0.98 11.75 -1.41
N LYS A 81 0.15 11.14 -2.23
CA LYS A 81 -0.98 10.33 -1.82
C LYS A 81 -0.87 8.93 -2.43
N LEU A 82 -1.33 7.91 -1.71
CA LEU A 82 -1.35 6.55 -2.23
C LEU A 82 -2.26 6.46 -3.45
N THR A 83 -1.77 5.80 -4.48
CA THR A 83 -2.50 5.50 -5.71
C THR A 83 -3.23 4.16 -5.67
N ASP A 84 -3.03 3.42 -4.58
CA ASP A 84 -3.57 2.08 -4.37
C ASP A 84 -4.19 1.96 -2.98
N THR A 85 -5.16 1.07 -2.83
CA THR A 85 -5.69 0.68 -1.52
C THR A 85 -4.82 -0.44 -0.95
N TRP A 86 -4.31 -0.27 0.25
CA TRP A 86 -3.48 -1.25 0.93
C TRP A 86 -4.32 -2.07 1.90
N ALA A 87 -4.53 -3.34 1.58
CA ALA A 87 -5.30 -4.25 2.42
C ALA A 87 -4.62 -4.51 3.78
N VAL A 88 -5.41 -4.90 4.75
CA VAL A 88 -4.92 -5.44 6.03
C VAL A 88 -4.36 -6.83 5.85
N ASP A 89 -5.02 -7.66 5.04
CA ASP A 89 -4.61 -9.03 4.72
C ASP A 89 -4.50 -9.16 3.20
N TYR A 90 -3.44 -9.84 2.74
CA TYR A 90 -3.25 -10.15 1.33
C TYR A 90 -4.44 -10.90 0.72
N ASN A 91 -5.05 -11.80 1.49
CA ASN A 91 -6.21 -12.57 1.04
C ASN A 91 -7.49 -11.74 0.86
N ASP A 92 -7.49 -10.48 1.28
CA ASP A 92 -8.60 -9.57 1.00
C ASP A 92 -8.60 -9.02 -0.44
N TYR A 93 -7.50 -9.17 -1.18
CA TYR A 93 -7.51 -8.86 -2.62
C TYR A 93 -8.21 -9.98 -3.38
N PRO A 94 -9.21 -9.69 -4.23
CA PRO A 94 -9.94 -10.72 -4.97
C PRO A 94 -9.04 -11.64 -5.80
N SER A 95 -8.00 -11.07 -6.43
CA SER A 95 -7.02 -11.80 -7.23
C SER A 95 -6.05 -12.65 -6.42
N SER A 96 -6.01 -12.52 -5.09
CA SER A 96 -5.06 -13.25 -4.24
C SER A 96 -5.20 -14.77 -4.36
N ALA A 97 -6.41 -15.25 -4.61
CA ALA A 97 -6.72 -16.67 -4.73
C ALA A 97 -6.11 -17.33 -5.97
N THR A 98 -5.82 -16.55 -7.01
CA THR A 98 -5.34 -17.07 -8.31
C THR A 98 -4.00 -16.49 -8.73
N PHE A 99 -3.42 -15.59 -7.95
CA PHE A 99 -2.18 -14.88 -8.30
C PHE A 99 -0.91 -15.73 -8.14
N SER A 100 -0.93 -16.80 -7.37
CA SER A 100 0.24 -17.66 -7.17
C SER A 100 0.25 -18.83 -8.13
N TRP A 101 1.46 -19.38 -8.37
CA TRP A 101 1.58 -20.62 -9.12
C TRP A 101 0.66 -21.74 -8.61
N ASN A 102 0.49 -21.85 -7.28
CA ASN A 102 -0.31 -22.91 -6.68
C ASN A 102 -1.81 -22.73 -6.91
N ASP A 103 -2.24 -21.49 -7.21
CA ASP A 103 -3.63 -21.09 -7.34
C ASP A 103 -4.03 -20.79 -8.79
N ALA A 104 -3.06 -20.72 -9.70
CA ALA A 104 -3.30 -20.56 -11.13
C ALA A 104 -3.97 -21.82 -11.72
N VAL A 105 -4.78 -21.63 -12.75
CA VAL A 105 -5.39 -22.74 -13.47
C VAL A 105 -4.32 -23.43 -14.31
N HIS A 106 -4.07 -24.71 -14.02
CA HIS A 106 -3.13 -25.55 -14.77
C HIS A 106 -3.90 -26.51 -15.67
N LYS A 107 -3.20 -27.07 -16.67
CA LYS A 107 -3.77 -28.16 -17.48
C LYS A 107 -4.12 -29.34 -16.59
N ASP A 108 -5.24 -29.98 -16.89
CA ASP A 108 -5.66 -31.17 -16.17
C ASP A 108 -4.54 -32.23 -16.13
N GLY A 109 -4.16 -32.64 -14.93
CA GLY A 109 -3.11 -33.62 -14.71
C GLY A 109 -1.68 -33.10 -14.71
N GLU A 110 -1.45 -31.79 -14.88
CA GLU A 110 -0.11 -31.19 -14.81
C GLU A 110 0.34 -31.09 -13.34
N THR A 111 1.51 -31.65 -13.04
CA THR A 111 2.15 -31.47 -11.74
C THR A 111 3.02 -30.22 -11.70
N LYS A 112 3.24 -29.69 -10.48
CA LYS A 112 4.14 -28.54 -10.28
C LYS A 112 5.57 -28.82 -10.75
N GLU A 113 6.04 -30.05 -10.60
CA GLU A 113 7.36 -30.50 -11.04
C GLU A 113 7.46 -30.53 -12.56
N GLU A 114 6.44 -31.03 -13.26
CA GLU A 114 6.38 -31.07 -14.72
C GLU A 114 6.34 -29.68 -15.31
N SER A 115 5.55 -28.81 -14.73
CA SER A 115 5.46 -27.43 -15.17
C SER A 115 6.74 -26.64 -14.92
N ASN A 116 7.40 -26.81 -13.78
CA ASN A 116 8.70 -26.21 -13.50
C ASN A 116 9.78 -26.74 -14.47
N ALA A 117 9.78 -28.05 -14.76
CA ALA A 117 10.74 -28.65 -15.67
C ALA A 117 10.59 -28.16 -17.12
N ALA A 118 9.35 -27.91 -17.54
CA ALA A 118 9.05 -27.44 -18.88
C ALA A 118 9.20 -25.90 -19.05
N ASN A 119 9.54 -25.18 -17.99
CA ASN A 119 9.51 -23.70 -17.96
C ASN A 119 8.18 -23.14 -18.51
N THR A 120 7.08 -23.80 -18.14
CA THR A 120 5.75 -23.61 -18.72
C THR A 120 4.91 -22.58 -17.95
N ALA A 121 5.52 -21.49 -17.50
CA ALA A 121 4.74 -20.31 -17.10
C ALA A 121 3.69 -19.88 -18.18
N ALA A 122 3.91 -20.35 -19.41
CA ALA A 122 3.00 -20.12 -20.53
C ALA A 122 1.70 -20.96 -20.49
N THR A 123 1.55 -21.89 -19.55
CA THR A 123 0.35 -22.74 -19.42
C THR A 123 -0.51 -22.36 -18.23
N ALA A 124 -0.05 -21.49 -17.35
CA ALA A 124 -0.86 -20.96 -16.26
C ALA A 124 -1.82 -19.88 -16.80
N GLU A 125 -3.08 -20.01 -16.47
CA GLU A 125 -4.10 -19.01 -16.79
C GLU A 125 -4.40 -18.18 -15.54
N GLU A 126 -4.31 -16.87 -15.66
CA GLU A 126 -4.79 -15.94 -14.63
C GLU A 126 -6.21 -15.51 -14.96
N VAL A 127 -7.13 -15.76 -14.06
CA VAL A 127 -8.54 -15.41 -14.22
C VAL A 127 -8.83 -14.10 -13.49
N TYR A 128 -9.10 -13.04 -14.24
CA TYR A 128 -9.45 -11.73 -13.70
C TYR A 128 -10.93 -11.70 -13.30
N ASN A 129 -11.21 -12.02 -12.06
CA ASN A 129 -12.57 -12.07 -11.51
C ASN A 129 -13.07 -10.74 -10.94
N ASP A 130 -12.20 -9.73 -10.91
CA ASP A 130 -12.45 -8.47 -10.19
C ASP A 130 -13.44 -7.55 -10.94
N ASP A 131 -13.54 -7.69 -12.28
CA ASP A 131 -14.35 -6.84 -13.14
C ASP A 131 -14.13 -5.36 -12.82
N ILE A 132 -15.20 -4.61 -12.53
CA ILE A 132 -15.12 -3.19 -12.13
C ILE A 132 -14.65 -2.99 -10.69
N TYR A 133 -14.65 -4.05 -9.88
CA TYR A 133 -14.31 -4.00 -8.45
C TYR A 133 -12.81 -4.17 -8.20
N VAL A 134 -12.02 -3.25 -8.73
CA VAL A 134 -10.56 -3.22 -8.54
C VAL A 134 -10.18 -2.13 -7.53
N GLY A 135 -9.27 -2.44 -6.60
CA GLY A 135 -8.74 -1.51 -5.61
C GLY A 135 -9.82 -0.94 -4.70
N TYR A 136 -9.85 0.38 -4.50
CA TYR A 136 -10.81 1.05 -3.61
C TYR A 136 -12.27 0.71 -3.93
N ARG A 137 -12.61 0.49 -5.20
CA ARG A 137 -13.98 0.12 -5.59
C ARG A 137 -14.43 -1.19 -4.95
N PHE A 138 -13.53 -2.16 -4.82
CA PHE A 138 -13.82 -3.39 -4.11
C PHE A 138 -13.93 -3.14 -2.60
N PHE A 139 -12.89 -2.57 -2.02
CA PHE A 139 -12.80 -2.41 -0.56
C PHE A 139 -13.94 -1.57 0.00
N ASP A 140 -14.29 -0.46 -0.64
CA ASP A 140 -15.40 0.43 -0.22
C ASP A 140 -16.76 -0.22 -0.45
N SER A 141 -16.99 -0.85 -1.61
CA SER A 141 -18.29 -1.45 -1.94
C SER A 141 -18.64 -2.64 -1.05
N PHE A 142 -17.64 -3.41 -0.63
CA PHE A 142 -17.83 -4.61 0.20
C PHE A 142 -17.48 -4.38 1.69
N GLY A 143 -17.21 -3.13 2.09
CA GLY A 143 -16.93 -2.78 3.47
C GLY A 143 -15.71 -3.49 4.07
N LYS A 144 -14.70 -3.76 3.25
CA LYS A 144 -13.47 -4.41 3.67
C LYS A 144 -12.57 -3.44 4.43
N LYS A 145 -11.97 -3.90 5.52
CA LYS A 145 -10.99 -3.11 6.26
C LYS A 145 -9.70 -2.96 5.49
N VAL A 146 -9.10 -1.77 5.55
CA VAL A 146 -7.84 -1.47 4.88
C VAL A 146 -6.79 -0.98 5.86
N ALA A 147 -5.52 -1.23 5.55
CA ALA A 147 -4.39 -0.66 6.27
C ALA A 147 -4.28 0.84 5.95
N TYR A 148 -4.35 1.16 4.66
CA TYR A 148 -4.38 2.53 4.13
C TYR A 148 -5.32 2.60 2.92
N GLU A 149 -6.15 3.62 2.87
CA GLU A 149 -7.09 3.86 1.79
C GLU A 149 -6.40 4.46 0.55
N PHE A 150 -7.02 4.33 -0.60
CA PHE A 150 -6.65 5.10 -1.78
C PHE A 150 -6.68 6.60 -1.46
N GLY A 151 -5.62 7.30 -1.84
CA GLY A 151 -5.49 8.73 -1.54
C GLY A 151 -4.98 9.05 -0.14
N TYR A 152 -4.65 8.05 0.69
CA TYR A 152 -4.03 8.29 1.99
C TYR A 152 -2.65 8.95 1.83
N GLY A 153 -2.33 9.84 2.73
CA GLY A 153 -1.02 10.47 2.84
C GLY A 153 -1.07 11.63 3.82
N GLU A 154 -0.13 11.65 4.73
CA GLU A 154 0.01 12.69 5.74
C GLU A 154 0.81 13.89 5.20
N SER A 155 0.72 14.99 5.91
CA SER A 155 1.40 16.24 5.62
C SER A 155 1.96 16.81 6.92
N TYR A 156 2.92 17.72 6.84
CA TYR A 156 3.41 18.46 8.03
C TYR A 156 2.45 19.55 8.49
N THR A 157 1.39 19.79 7.74
CA THR A 157 0.37 20.81 8.03
C THR A 157 -1.00 20.30 7.61
N ASP A 158 -2.03 20.79 8.28
CA ASP A 158 -3.41 20.48 7.98
C ASP A 158 -4.11 21.64 7.25
N PHE A 159 -5.20 21.31 6.54
CA PHE A 159 -5.98 22.27 5.79
C PHE A 159 -7.46 22.12 6.10
N ASP A 160 -8.05 23.24 6.49
CA ASP A 160 -9.50 23.36 6.65
C ASP A 160 -10.10 23.79 5.30
N ILE A 161 -10.95 22.95 4.71
CA ILE A 161 -11.55 23.22 3.39
C ILE A 161 -13.04 23.37 3.53
N LYS A 162 -13.58 24.56 3.19
CA LYS A 162 -15.00 24.86 3.26
C LYS A 162 -15.55 25.27 1.90
N VAL A 163 -16.48 24.50 1.38
CA VAL A 163 -17.20 24.88 0.15
C VAL A 163 -18.11 26.07 0.48
N LYS A 164 -17.94 27.17 -0.23
CA LYS A 164 -18.73 28.40 -0.08
C LYS A 164 -19.92 28.42 -1.04
N THR A 165 -19.69 28.12 -2.32
CA THR A 165 -20.75 28.10 -3.31
C THR A 165 -20.50 27.00 -4.33
N VAL A 166 -21.58 26.41 -4.80
CA VAL A 166 -21.61 25.52 -5.96
C VAL A 166 -22.62 26.07 -6.94
N LYS A 167 -22.21 26.26 -8.19
CA LYS A 167 -23.09 26.66 -9.29
C LYS A 167 -22.91 25.68 -10.42
N ALA A 168 -23.98 25.21 -11.03
CA ALA A 168 -23.96 24.32 -12.16
C ALA A 168 -24.85 24.88 -13.25
N ASP A 169 -24.40 24.77 -14.49
CA ASP A 169 -25.19 24.97 -15.71
C ASP A 169 -25.08 23.71 -16.61
N ALA A 170 -25.55 23.79 -17.83
CA ALA A 170 -25.57 22.64 -18.73
C ALA A 170 -24.16 22.15 -19.16
N GLU A 171 -23.15 22.99 -19.04
CA GLU A 171 -21.80 22.73 -19.54
C GLU A 171 -20.74 22.74 -18.43
N ASN A 172 -20.98 23.45 -17.32
CA ASN A 172 -19.96 23.71 -16.29
C ASN A 172 -20.50 23.52 -14.88
N VAL A 173 -19.59 23.11 -13.99
CA VAL A 173 -19.77 23.17 -12.54
C VAL A 173 -18.68 24.05 -11.97
N SER A 174 -19.07 25.14 -11.31
CA SER A 174 -18.17 26.05 -10.61
C SER A 174 -18.28 25.86 -9.10
N VAL A 175 -17.17 25.60 -8.46
CA VAL A 175 -17.06 25.45 -7.02
C VAL A 175 -16.12 26.50 -6.47
N VAL A 176 -16.56 27.26 -5.47
CA VAL A 176 -15.71 28.18 -4.71
C VAL A 176 -15.50 27.58 -3.32
N ALA A 177 -14.26 27.34 -2.98
CA ALA A 177 -13.86 26.84 -1.67
C ALA A 177 -12.92 27.82 -0.97
N GLU A 178 -13.08 27.95 0.34
CA GLU A 178 -12.09 28.58 1.21
C GLU A 178 -11.16 27.50 1.73
N VAL A 179 -9.86 27.73 1.57
CA VAL A 179 -8.82 26.83 2.09
C VAL A 179 -8.00 27.60 3.11
N LYS A 180 -7.93 27.07 4.32
CA LYS A 180 -7.14 27.65 5.41
C LYS A 180 -6.11 26.64 5.87
N ASN A 181 -4.84 27.02 5.87
CA ASN A 181 -3.78 26.25 6.53
C ASN A 181 -3.89 26.45 8.06
N THR A 182 -3.88 25.35 8.83
CA THR A 182 -4.08 25.36 10.30
C THR A 182 -2.92 24.75 11.05
#